data_b49503f0d96f45fc349c294f851b3b2d
#
_entry.id   b49503f0d96f45fc349c294f851b3b2d
#
_cell.length_a   1.000
_cell.length_b   1.000
_cell.length_c   1.000
_cell.angle_alpha   90.00
_cell.angle_beta   90.00
_cell.angle_gamma   90.00
#
_symmetry.space_group_name_H-M   'P 1'
#
loop_
_entity.id
_entity.type
_entity.pdbx_description
1 polymer ?
#
loop_
_entity_poly.entity_id
_entity_poly.type
_entity_poly.pdbx_seq_one_letter_code
_entity_poly.pdbx_strand_id
1 'polypeptide(L)'
;EYGAADIGVVGKDTILEENRRVYEVLDLGFGKCRMCVCGPESAGALLLHHERIRVASKYPVIARDYFYNKKHQTVDIIKLNGSVELGPMVGLSDVIVDIVETGSTLKENGLQVLEEICPLSARMIVNQVSMQMETERIRNLISQIKSLQSAKGVPICES
;
A
#
# COMPACT_ATOMS: atom_id res chain seq x y z
N GLU A 1 16.12 -5.63 6.83
CA GLU A 1 16.74 -4.44 6.24
C GLU A 1 18.25 -4.51 6.29
N TYR A 2 18.83 -4.76 7.46
CA TYR A 2 20.27 -4.83 7.67
C TYR A 2 20.81 -6.27 7.74
N GLY A 3 20.09 -7.26 7.23
CA GLY A 3 20.46 -8.67 7.34
C GLY A 3 20.30 -9.26 8.75
N ALA A 4 19.59 -8.56 9.64
CA ALA A 4 19.38 -8.99 11.02
C ALA A 4 18.30 -10.09 11.15
N ALA A 5 17.49 -10.31 10.12
CA ALA A 5 16.46 -11.35 10.07
C ALA A 5 16.42 -12.01 8.70
N ASP A 6 16.12 -13.30 8.67
CA ASP A 6 15.99 -14.11 7.47
C ASP A 6 14.62 -13.93 6.85
N ILE A 7 13.58 -13.85 7.66
CA ILE A 7 12.16 -13.78 7.29
C ILE A 7 11.50 -12.64 8.08
N GLY A 8 10.53 -11.98 7.44
CA GLY A 8 9.71 -10.95 8.06
C GLY A 8 8.27 -11.00 7.56
N VAL A 9 7.40 -10.34 8.32
CA VAL A 9 6.01 -10.07 7.93
C VAL A 9 5.83 -8.57 7.90
N VAL A 10 5.37 -8.03 6.77
CA VAL A 10 5.16 -6.60 6.55
C VAL A 10 3.90 -6.36 5.74
N GLY A 11 3.34 -5.14 5.80
CA GLY A 11 2.27 -4.74 4.89
C GLY A 11 2.79 -4.56 3.46
N LYS A 12 1.95 -4.83 2.48
CA LYS A 12 2.25 -4.61 1.06
C LYS A 12 2.59 -3.15 0.77
N ASP A 13 1.98 -2.20 1.49
CA ASP A 13 2.28 -0.77 1.45
C ASP A 13 3.76 -0.47 1.72
N THR A 14 4.32 -1.09 2.74
CA THR A 14 5.75 -0.95 3.09
C THR A 14 6.66 -1.45 1.98
N ILE A 15 6.31 -2.58 1.34
CA ILE A 15 7.09 -3.14 0.23
C ILE A 15 7.08 -2.16 -0.95
N LEU A 16 5.92 -1.63 -1.30
CA LEU A 16 5.73 -0.71 -2.43
C LEU A 16 6.40 0.64 -2.18
N GLU A 17 6.27 1.18 -0.97
CA GLU A 17 6.82 2.50 -0.63
C GLU A 17 8.34 2.48 -0.51
N GLU A 18 8.90 1.48 0.16
CA GLU A 18 10.33 1.45 0.44
C GLU A 18 11.17 0.83 -0.68
N ASN A 19 10.54 0.10 -1.61
CA ASN A 19 11.18 -0.56 -2.76
C ASN A 19 12.48 -1.29 -2.40
N ARG A 20 12.47 -2.06 -1.29
CA ARG A 20 13.65 -2.75 -0.77
C ARG A 20 13.90 -4.06 -1.49
N ARG A 21 15.17 -4.49 -1.50
CA ARG A 21 15.60 -5.75 -2.10
C ARG A 21 15.29 -6.93 -1.17
N VAL A 22 14.01 -7.34 -1.16
CA VAL A 22 13.53 -8.53 -0.46
C VAL A 22 12.71 -9.38 -1.43
N TYR A 23 12.62 -10.67 -1.18
CA TYR A 23 11.67 -11.52 -1.89
C TYR A 23 10.33 -11.50 -1.15
N GLU A 24 9.29 -11.09 -1.84
CA GLU A 24 7.91 -11.29 -1.40
C GLU A 24 7.50 -12.71 -1.79
N VAL A 25 7.26 -13.57 -0.79
CA VAL A 25 7.12 -15.01 -1.05
C VAL A 25 5.71 -15.53 -0.78
N LEU A 26 4.90 -14.80 -0.01
CA LEU A 26 3.55 -15.24 0.31
C LEU A 26 2.64 -14.08 0.73
N ASP A 27 1.42 -14.06 0.19
CA ASP A 27 0.31 -13.28 0.75
C ASP A 27 -0.28 -14.04 1.93
N LEU A 28 -0.28 -13.42 3.10
CA LEU A 28 -0.76 -14.07 4.32
C LEU A 28 -2.28 -14.01 4.47
N GLY A 29 -2.98 -13.26 3.62
CA GLY A 29 -4.44 -13.21 3.53
C GLY A 29 -5.15 -12.49 4.68
N PHE A 30 -4.41 -11.81 5.57
CA PHE A 30 -4.96 -10.98 6.64
C PHE A 30 -4.46 -9.54 6.56
N GLY A 31 -5.03 -8.66 7.40
CA GLY A 31 -4.74 -7.21 7.35
C GLY A 31 -5.16 -6.59 6.02
N LYS A 32 -6.27 -7.07 5.45
CA LYS A 32 -6.78 -6.61 4.16
C LYS A 32 -7.27 -5.17 4.27
N CYS A 33 -6.69 -4.32 3.46
CA CYS A 33 -7.07 -2.94 3.25
C CYS A 33 -6.77 -2.55 1.79
N ARG A 34 -6.86 -1.29 1.46
CA ARG A 34 -6.58 -0.81 0.11
C ARG A 34 -5.94 0.56 0.16
N MET A 35 -5.02 0.81 -0.77
CA MET A 35 -4.48 2.14 -1.02
C MET A 35 -5.43 2.88 -1.93
N CYS A 36 -5.82 4.10 -1.54
CA CYS A 36 -6.81 4.89 -2.26
C CYS A 36 -6.38 6.34 -2.42
N VAL A 37 -6.88 6.96 -3.49
CA VAL A 37 -6.96 8.42 -3.61
C VAL A 37 -8.26 8.84 -2.93
N CYS A 38 -8.17 9.71 -1.95
CA CYS A 38 -9.33 10.19 -1.19
C CYS A 38 -9.36 11.72 -1.19
N GLY A 39 -10.54 12.27 -1.10
CA GLY A 39 -10.73 13.72 -1.08
C GLY A 39 -12.17 14.11 -0.89
N PRO A 40 -12.47 15.42 -0.85
CA PRO A 40 -13.84 15.91 -0.92
C PRO A 40 -14.46 15.53 -2.28
N GLU A 41 -15.77 15.40 -2.33
CA GLU A 41 -16.50 15.04 -3.56
C GLU A 41 -16.14 15.96 -4.75
N SER A 42 -15.96 17.24 -4.49
CA SER A 42 -15.59 18.25 -5.49
C SER A 42 -14.24 17.98 -6.16
N ALA A 43 -13.32 17.30 -5.49
CA ALA A 43 -12.00 16.97 -6.05
C ALA A 43 -12.05 15.86 -7.13
N GLY A 44 -13.16 15.12 -7.23
CA GLY A 44 -13.33 14.11 -8.27
C GLY A 44 -13.22 14.68 -9.69
N ALA A 45 -13.73 15.90 -9.92
CA ALA A 45 -13.61 16.58 -11.20
C ALA A 45 -12.15 16.90 -11.58
N LEU A 46 -11.32 17.30 -10.61
CA LEU A 46 -9.90 17.59 -10.83
C LEU A 46 -9.11 16.36 -11.30
N LEU A 47 -9.49 15.19 -10.78
CA LEU A 47 -8.90 13.91 -11.20
C LEU A 47 -9.31 13.51 -12.61
N LEU A 48 -10.58 13.75 -12.99
CA LEU A 48 -11.11 13.43 -14.32
C LEU A 48 -10.52 14.32 -15.42
N HIS A 49 -10.30 15.59 -15.12
CA HIS A 49 -9.77 16.55 -16.10
C HIS A 49 -8.23 16.59 -16.14
N HIS A 50 -7.56 15.72 -15.38
CA HIS A 50 -6.09 15.70 -15.27
C HIS A 50 -5.47 17.07 -14.92
N GLU A 51 -6.18 17.85 -14.11
CA GLU A 51 -5.66 19.12 -13.61
C GLU A 51 -4.45 18.90 -12.71
N ARG A 52 -3.59 19.93 -12.60
CA ARG A 52 -2.50 19.88 -11.64
C ARG A 52 -3.05 20.01 -10.23
N ILE A 53 -2.84 19.00 -9.41
CA ILE A 53 -3.37 18.91 -8.04
C ILE A 53 -2.25 18.67 -7.02
N ARG A 54 -2.50 19.05 -5.79
CA ARG A 54 -1.64 18.78 -4.63
C ARG A 54 -2.13 17.52 -3.94
N VAL A 55 -1.23 16.58 -3.73
CA VAL A 55 -1.51 15.27 -3.12
C VAL A 55 -0.73 15.14 -1.83
N ALA A 56 -1.42 15.09 -0.68
CA ALA A 56 -0.75 14.79 0.59
C ALA A 56 -0.74 13.28 0.83
N SER A 57 0.38 12.74 1.29
CA SER A 57 0.51 11.32 1.59
C SER A 57 1.65 11.01 2.55
N LYS A 58 1.49 9.93 3.31
CA LYS A 58 2.58 9.24 4.00
C LYS A 58 3.39 8.35 3.03
N TYR A 59 2.84 8.06 1.85
CA TYR A 59 3.34 7.14 0.84
C TYR A 59 3.68 7.87 -0.48
N PRO A 60 4.68 8.76 -0.51
CA PRO A 60 5.00 9.57 -1.68
C PRO A 60 5.47 8.75 -2.89
N VAL A 61 6.10 7.58 -2.70
CA VAL A 61 6.55 6.72 -3.80
C VAL A 61 5.34 6.08 -4.49
N ILE A 62 4.42 5.52 -3.72
CA ILE A 62 3.17 4.92 -4.22
C ILE A 62 2.33 5.99 -4.95
N ALA A 63 2.17 7.17 -4.33
CA ALA A 63 1.42 8.27 -4.93
C ALA A 63 2.04 8.71 -6.27
N ARG A 64 3.36 8.85 -6.32
CA ARG A 64 4.08 9.22 -7.55
C ARG A 64 3.90 8.18 -8.63
N ASP A 65 4.10 6.90 -8.32
CA ASP A 65 3.94 5.81 -9.29
C ASP A 65 2.52 5.81 -9.88
N TYR A 66 1.51 5.98 -9.03
CA TYR A 66 0.13 6.02 -9.48
C TYR A 66 -0.16 7.20 -10.41
N PHE A 67 0.15 8.42 -10.00
CA PHE A 67 -0.20 9.59 -10.79
C PHE A 67 0.66 9.74 -12.05
N TYR A 68 1.98 9.54 -11.98
CA TYR A 68 2.86 9.73 -13.13
C TYR A 68 2.86 8.53 -14.08
N ASN A 69 2.95 7.30 -13.57
CA ASN A 69 3.14 6.13 -14.42
C ASN A 69 1.80 5.51 -14.87
N LYS A 70 0.77 5.51 -14.02
CA LYS A 70 -0.53 4.90 -14.37
C LYS A 70 -1.52 5.91 -14.93
N LYS A 71 -1.68 7.07 -14.30
CA LYS A 71 -2.64 8.11 -14.74
C LYS A 71 -2.07 9.11 -15.74
N HIS A 72 -0.75 9.22 -15.86
CA HIS A 72 -0.06 10.25 -16.66
C HIS A 72 -0.50 11.67 -16.30
N GLN A 73 -0.75 11.92 -15.01
CA GLN A 73 -1.17 13.20 -14.44
C GLN A 73 -0.04 13.82 -13.61
N THR A 74 0.26 15.09 -13.87
CA THR A 74 1.26 15.84 -13.10
C THR A 74 0.65 16.31 -11.78
N VAL A 75 1.30 15.98 -10.66
CA VAL A 75 0.84 16.33 -9.32
C VAL A 75 1.98 16.85 -8.45
N ASP A 76 1.65 17.69 -7.47
CA ASP A 76 2.58 18.13 -6.43
C ASP A 76 2.40 17.26 -5.18
N ILE A 77 3.38 16.40 -4.89
CA ILE A 77 3.29 15.46 -3.77
C ILE A 77 3.87 16.11 -2.51
N ILE A 78 3.06 16.17 -1.46
CA ILE A 78 3.40 16.70 -0.14
C ILE A 78 3.50 15.53 0.82
N LYS A 79 4.71 15.23 1.28
CA LYS A 79 4.94 14.16 2.26
C LYS A 79 4.51 14.63 3.65
N LEU A 80 3.61 13.88 4.26
CA LEU A 80 3.20 14.03 5.66
C LEU A 80 3.55 12.76 6.44
N ASN A 81 3.87 12.92 7.73
CA ASN A 81 4.20 11.78 8.59
C ASN A 81 3.01 11.26 9.41
N GLY A 82 1.87 11.93 9.34
CA GLY A 82 0.60 11.57 10.01
C GLY A 82 -0.47 12.61 9.75
N SER A 83 -1.69 12.34 10.19
CA SER A 83 -2.86 13.21 10.04
C SER A 83 -3.09 13.70 8.62
N VAL A 84 -2.89 12.81 7.67
CA VAL A 84 -2.95 13.11 6.23
C VAL A 84 -4.35 13.57 5.83
N GLU A 85 -5.37 13.02 6.48
CA GLU A 85 -6.78 13.35 6.29
C GLU A 85 -7.12 14.83 6.56
N LEU A 86 -6.29 15.52 7.32
CA LEU A 86 -6.47 16.96 7.57
C LEU A 86 -6.00 17.82 6.40
N GLY A 87 -5.15 17.30 5.51
CA GLY A 87 -4.56 18.06 4.40
C GLY A 87 -5.58 18.87 3.58
N PRO A 88 -6.66 18.27 3.08
CA PRO A 88 -7.69 18.99 2.34
C PRO A 88 -8.46 20.02 3.20
N MET A 89 -8.69 19.71 4.47
CA MET A 89 -9.43 20.62 5.38
C MET A 89 -8.69 21.94 5.62
N VAL A 90 -7.36 21.87 5.75
CA VAL A 90 -6.53 23.08 5.98
C VAL A 90 -6.04 23.71 4.68
N GLY A 91 -6.49 23.22 3.52
CA GLY A 91 -6.11 23.75 2.22
C GLY A 91 -4.66 23.45 1.81
N LEU A 92 -4.01 22.48 2.45
CA LEU A 92 -2.65 22.06 2.13
C LEU A 92 -2.63 21.22 0.84
N SER A 93 -3.63 20.38 0.64
CA SER A 93 -3.75 19.49 -0.53
C SER A 93 -5.18 19.46 -1.05
N ASP A 94 -5.34 19.03 -2.30
CA ASP A 94 -6.63 18.88 -2.94
C ASP A 94 -7.20 17.45 -2.72
N VAL A 95 -6.30 16.47 -2.69
CA VAL A 95 -6.58 15.07 -2.38
C VAL A 95 -5.49 14.47 -1.49
N ILE A 96 -5.74 13.27 -0.99
CA ILE A 96 -4.77 12.47 -0.23
C ILE A 96 -4.60 11.09 -0.88
N VAL A 97 -3.44 10.47 -0.66
CA VAL A 97 -3.23 9.04 -0.90
C VAL A 97 -2.97 8.37 0.44
N ASP A 98 -3.86 7.48 0.83
CA ASP A 98 -3.78 6.82 2.13
C ASP A 98 -4.42 5.44 2.12
N ILE A 99 -4.15 4.68 3.18
CA ILE A 99 -4.73 3.36 3.40
C ILE A 99 -6.17 3.50 3.92
N VAL A 100 -7.05 2.74 3.31
CA VAL A 100 -8.47 2.69 3.70
C VAL A 100 -8.85 1.25 4.05
N GLU A 101 -9.30 1.04 5.27
CA GLU A 101 -9.90 -0.22 5.71
C GLU A 101 -11.43 -0.13 5.63
N THR A 102 -12.06 0.67 6.50
CA THR A 102 -13.51 0.87 6.55
C THR A 102 -13.97 2.19 5.96
N GLY A 103 -13.11 3.19 5.92
CA GLY A 103 -13.42 4.55 5.47
C GLY A 103 -14.14 5.42 6.49
N SER A 104 -14.28 4.98 7.76
CA SER A 104 -14.93 5.77 8.81
C SER A 104 -14.21 7.10 9.07
N THR A 105 -12.89 7.06 9.24
CA THR A 105 -12.06 8.25 9.44
C THR A 105 -12.16 9.26 8.30
N LEU A 106 -12.28 8.78 7.05
CA LEU A 106 -12.48 9.66 5.90
C LEU A 106 -13.80 10.42 6.01
N LYS A 107 -14.90 9.72 6.33
CA LYS A 107 -16.23 10.33 6.47
C LYS A 107 -16.28 11.39 7.59
N GLU A 108 -15.65 11.13 8.72
CA GLU A 108 -15.54 12.06 9.84
C GLU A 108 -14.86 13.38 9.43
N ASN A 109 -13.98 13.34 8.44
CA ASN A 109 -13.25 14.49 7.90
C ASN A 109 -13.86 15.02 6.59
N GLY A 110 -15.07 14.62 6.20
CA GLY A 110 -15.73 15.07 4.98
C GLY A 110 -15.06 14.58 3.69
N LEU A 111 -14.30 13.50 3.78
CA LEU A 111 -13.60 12.88 2.66
C LEU A 111 -14.29 11.57 2.24
N GLN A 112 -14.07 11.19 1.00
CA GLN A 112 -14.50 9.91 0.46
C GLN A 112 -13.42 9.30 -0.43
N VAL A 113 -13.53 8.01 -0.71
CA VAL A 113 -12.69 7.33 -1.69
C VAL A 113 -13.11 7.81 -3.08
N LEU A 114 -12.16 8.39 -3.81
CA LEU A 114 -12.35 8.84 -5.20
C LEU A 114 -11.88 7.77 -6.19
N GLU A 115 -10.72 7.15 -5.90
CA GLU A 115 -10.14 6.10 -6.75
C GLU A 115 -9.42 5.06 -5.88
N GLU A 116 -9.44 3.81 -6.29
CA GLU A 116 -8.66 2.75 -5.66
C GLU A 116 -7.36 2.52 -6.45
N ILE A 117 -6.22 2.54 -5.76
CA ILE A 117 -4.90 2.34 -6.36
C ILE A 117 -4.55 0.87 -6.42
N CYS A 118 -4.61 0.17 -5.28
CA CYS A 118 -4.35 -1.26 -5.19
C CYS A 118 -4.85 -1.85 -3.86
N PRO A 119 -5.17 -3.15 -3.85
CA PRO A 119 -5.41 -3.89 -2.61
C PRO A 119 -4.11 -4.10 -1.84
N LEU A 120 -4.20 -4.15 -0.53
CA LEU A 120 -3.10 -4.36 0.40
C LEU A 120 -3.43 -5.51 1.36
N SER A 121 -2.40 -6.24 1.77
CA SER A 121 -2.49 -7.28 2.82
C SER A 121 -1.12 -7.51 3.45
N ALA A 122 -1.08 -8.29 4.52
CA ALA A 122 0.17 -8.72 5.13
C ALA A 122 0.90 -9.70 4.22
N ARG A 123 2.20 -9.49 4.04
CA ARG A 123 3.08 -10.28 3.17
C ARG A 123 4.24 -10.87 3.96
N MET A 124 4.55 -12.11 3.66
CA MET A 124 5.79 -12.73 4.10
C MET A 124 6.91 -12.36 3.15
N ILE A 125 7.99 -11.82 3.70
CA ILE A 125 9.19 -11.46 2.95
C ILE A 125 10.39 -12.24 3.43
N VAL A 126 11.35 -12.48 2.54
CA VAL A 126 12.60 -13.18 2.83
C VAL A 126 13.78 -12.35 2.36
N ASN A 127 14.82 -12.32 3.17
CA ASN A 127 16.10 -11.73 2.80
C ASN A 127 16.68 -12.50 1.60
N GLN A 128 17.23 -11.78 0.61
CA GLN A 128 17.77 -12.39 -0.61
C GLN A 128 18.93 -13.35 -0.33
N VAL A 129 19.81 -13.00 0.61
CA VAL A 129 20.95 -13.86 0.98
C VAL A 129 20.45 -15.14 1.67
N SER A 130 19.54 -14.99 2.64
CA SER A 130 18.96 -16.13 3.36
C SER A 130 18.19 -17.06 2.42
N MET A 131 17.49 -16.51 1.43
CA MET A 131 16.80 -17.33 0.42
C MET A 131 17.77 -18.19 -0.39
N GLN A 132 18.98 -17.72 -0.66
CA GLN A 132 20.00 -18.47 -1.36
C GLN A 132 20.69 -19.50 -0.47
N MET A 133 20.97 -19.16 0.79
CA MET A 133 21.73 -20.02 1.71
C MET A 133 20.86 -21.09 2.39
N GLU A 134 19.61 -20.81 2.66
CA GLU A 134 18.68 -21.67 3.41
C GLU A 134 17.42 -22.04 2.60
N THR A 135 17.56 -22.23 1.31
CA THR A 135 16.44 -22.40 0.36
C THR A 135 15.45 -23.49 0.78
N GLU A 136 15.92 -24.67 1.19
CA GLU A 136 15.05 -25.79 1.57
C GLU A 136 14.24 -25.50 2.82
N ARG A 137 14.88 -24.94 3.85
CA ARG A 137 14.22 -24.56 5.10
C ARG A 137 13.12 -23.54 4.89
N ILE A 138 13.41 -22.52 4.06
CA ILE A 138 12.45 -21.45 3.74
C ILE A 138 11.29 -21.99 2.91
N ARG A 139 11.57 -22.83 1.89
CA ARG A 139 10.53 -23.49 1.08
C ARG A 139 9.60 -24.38 1.92
N ASN A 140 10.15 -25.15 2.84
CA ASN A 140 9.38 -25.98 3.74
C ASN A 140 8.43 -25.14 4.62
N LEU A 141 8.92 -24.03 5.17
CA LEU A 141 8.10 -23.10 5.95
C LEU A 141 6.96 -22.50 5.12
N ILE A 142 7.27 -22.02 3.91
CA ILE A 142 6.26 -21.47 2.99
C ILE A 142 5.18 -22.53 2.68
N SER A 143 5.59 -23.77 2.40
CA SER A 143 4.67 -24.88 2.12
C SER A 143 3.74 -25.18 3.31
N GLN A 144 4.28 -25.19 4.52
CA GLN A 144 3.49 -25.40 5.74
C GLN A 144 2.48 -24.27 5.96
N ILE A 145 2.87 -23.02 5.76
CA ILE A 145 1.95 -21.88 5.90
C ILE A 145 0.84 -21.96 4.84
N LYS A 146 1.20 -22.25 3.57
CA LYS A 146 0.21 -22.42 2.49
C LYS A 146 -0.82 -23.52 2.81
N SER A 147 -0.37 -24.65 3.33
CA SER A 147 -1.28 -25.75 3.71
C SER A 147 -2.24 -25.34 4.83
N LEU A 148 -1.78 -24.56 5.81
CA LEU A 148 -2.61 -24.02 6.88
C LEU A 148 -3.64 -23.00 6.39
N GLN A 149 -3.26 -22.16 5.41
CA GLN A 149 -4.18 -21.21 4.78
C GLN A 149 -5.30 -21.96 4.02
N SER A 150 -4.94 -22.95 3.23
CA SER A 150 -5.91 -23.79 2.50
C SER A 150 -6.90 -24.49 3.45
N ALA A 151 -6.42 -24.98 4.59
CA ALA A 151 -7.27 -25.63 5.60
C ALA A 151 -8.24 -24.66 6.29
N LYS A 152 -7.92 -23.35 6.32
CA LYS A 152 -8.77 -22.29 6.89
C LYS A 152 -9.66 -21.58 5.87
N GLY A 153 -9.67 -22.00 4.59
CA GLY A 153 -10.48 -21.40 3.53
C GLY A 153 -10.03 -20.00 3.12
N VAL A 154 -8.79 -19.61 3.44
CA VAL A 154 -8.21 -18.33 2.98
C VAL A 154 -7.78 -18.49 1.52
N PRO A 155 -8.28 -17.67 0.58
CA PRO A 155 -7.89 -17.79 -0.82
C PRO A 155 -6.39 -17.53 -0.98
N ILE A 156 -5.69 -18.46 -1.63
CA ILE A 156 -4.28 -18.33 -2.00
C ILE A 156 -4.25 -17.44 -3.25
N CYS A 157 -3.84 -16.19 -3.11
CA CYS A 157 -3.46 -15.39 -4.28
C CYS A 157 -2.06 -15.79 -4.71
N GLU A 158 -1.95 -16.46 -5.85
CA GLU A 158 -0.68 -16.63 -6.53
C GLU A 158 -0.26 -15.27 -7.13
N SER A 159 0.93 -14.81 -6.76
CA SER A 159 1.57 -13.59 -7.27
C SER A 159 2.37 -13.88 -8.50
#